data_4cfad633ece84385407b4460d3a2094a
#
_entry.id   4cfad633ece84385407b4460d3a2094a
#
_cell.length_a   1.000
_cell.length_b   1.000
_cell.length_c   1.000
_cell.angle_alpha   90.00
_cell.angle_beta   90.00
_cell.angle_gamma   90.00
#
_symmetry.space_group_name_H-M   'P 1'
#
loop_
_entity.id
_entity.type
_entity.pdbx_description
1 polymer ?
#
loop_
_entity_poly.entity_id
_entity_poly.type
_entity_poly.pdbx_seq_one_letter_code
_entity_poly.pdbx_strand_id
1 'polypeptide(L)'
;MSIRRLWTLFPAGLLLASIGLHFVTMVLYTRMPNSFAAFTTFPIWVWGSVGLLASCTAFLFFRTRFSMLVTCIWTFTIFFMADEAKALGRFSAPTIEKGPAGTHHESPVLRVITLNCALRTDPYEAVKDYHPDVIFLQEVTHAYILKRLIDQLYQGQGDYRYDRRRSCGIIVRGKIKSSLLVPEYRSQLVTVETSSGRHLELLNVHLQQATTNLRLWKRSCWHQHSNNRRQRLVELHYALETLKQKTAFPRLPAIVAGDFNASANDPVYELLRPEFIDAFSTVGTGWGNTYHRSLPLLRIDRIYSSAKLIPLRSRAIKLPLSDHRMVVADYIFR
;
A
#
# COMPACT_ATOMS: atom_id res chain seq x y z
N MET A 1 34.01 -34.77 -18.11
CA MET A 1 34.23 -33.75 -17.08
C MET A 1 34.22 -34.47 -15.72
N SER A 2 35.28 -34.35 -14.90
CA SER A 2 35.36 -35.11 -13.64
C SER A 2 34.31 -34.59 -12.64
N ILE A 3 33.72 -35.47 -11.82
CA ILE A 3 32.73 -35.14 -10.77
C ILE A 3 33.27 -34.02 -9.85
N ARG A 4 34.58 -34.01 -9.55
CA ARG A 4 35.22 -32.92 -8.76
C ARG A 4 35.09 -31.53 -9.40
N ARG A 5 35.16 -31.40 -10.73
CA ARG A 5 34.98 -30.11 -11.43
C ARG A 5 33.53 -29.64 -11.38
N LEU A 6 32.56 -30.54 -11.44
CA LEU A 6 31.13 -30.20 -11.24
C LEU A 6 30.87 -29.62 -9.83
N TRP A 7 31.48 -30.20 -8.79
CA TRP A 7 31.35 -29.75 -7.40
C TRP A 7 31.93 -28.34 -7.13
N THR A 8 32.84 -27.87 -7.95
CA THR A 8 33.39 -26.50 -7.83
C THR A 8 32.71 -25.51 -8.76
N LEU A 9 32.29 -25.90 -9.95
CA LEU A 9 31.67 -25.02 -10.93
C LEU A 9 30.23 -24.64 -10.55
N PHE A 10 29.47 -25.55 -9.97
CA PHE A 10 28.08 -25.27 -9.57
C PHE A 10 27.97 -24.15 -8.53
N PRO A 11 28.64 -24.20 -7.35
CA PRO A 11 28.57 -23.13 -6.37
C PRO A 11 29.21 -21.82 -6.85
N ALA A 12 30.21 -21.87 -7.73
CA ALA A 12 30.78 -20.68 -8.37
C ALA A 12 29.77 -20.00 -9.28
N GLY A 13 29.03 -20.77 -10.06
CA GLY A 13 27.93 -20.29 -10.91
C GLY A 13 26.80 -19.64 -10.08
N LEU A 14 26.41 -20.27 -8.96
CA LEU A 14 25.42 -19.71 -8.03
C LEU A 14 25.89 -18.37 -7.43
N LEU A 15 27.15 -18.28 -7.04
CA LEU A 15 27.69 -17.04 -6.46
C LEU A 15 27.71 -15.91 -7.49
N LEU A 16 28.17 -16.18 -8.72
CA LEU A 16 28.16 -15.22 -9.82
C LEU A 16 26.73 -14.78 -10.19
N ALA A 17 25.80 -15.73 -10.27
CA ALA A 17 24.39 -15.43 -10.53
C ALA A 17 23.78 -14.58 -9.42
N SER A 18 24.12 -14.85 -8.13
CA SER A 18 23.70 -14.06 -6.99
C SER A 18 24.19 -12.62 -7.06
N ILE A 19 25.47 -12.41 -7.41
CA ILE A 19 26.07 -11.08 -7.59
C ILE A 19 25.41 -10.33 -8.75
N GLY A 20 25.23 -11.01 -9.88
CA GLY A 20 24.57 -10.43 -11.06
C GLY A 20 23.12 -10.03 -10.76
N LEU A 21 22.38 -10.90 -10.07
CA LEU A 21 21.01 -10.61 -9.61
C LEU A 21 20.98 -9.40 -8.68
N HIS A 22 21.94 -9.30 -7.73
CA HIS A 22 22.02 -8.14 -6.83
C HIS A 22 22.23 -6.84 -7.61
N PHE A 23 23.19 -6.82 -8.52
CA PHE A 23 23.45 -5.64 -9.37
C PHE A 23 22.21 -5.23 -10.17
N VAL A 24 21.57 -6.18 -10.86
CA VAL A 24 20.35 -5.93 -11.65
C VAL A 24 19.23 -5.41 -10.73
N THR A 25 19.02 -6.03 -9.58
CA THR A 25 18.01 -5.61 -8.62
C THR A 25 18.26 -4.17 -8.15
N MET A 26 19.48 -3.85 -7.74
CA MET A 26 19.82 -2.51 -7.27
C MET A 26 19.59 -1.46 -8.36
N VAL A 27 20.05 -1.70 -9.59
CA VAL A 27 19.84 -0.78 -10.72
C VAL A 27 18.35 -0.59 -11.03
N LEU A 28 17.58 -1.68 -11.09
CA LEU A 28 16.17 -1.61 -11.46
C LEU A 28 15.30 -0.95 -10.38
N TYR A 29 15.58 -1.20 -9.09
CA TYR A 29 14.82 -0.59 -7.99
C TYR A 29 15.25 0.85 -7.67
N THR A 30 16.44 1.27 -8.11
CA THR A 30 16.85 2.67 -8.00
C THR A 30 16.32 3.51 -9.15
N ARG A 31 16.33 2.98 -10.38
CA ARG A 31 15.94 3.73 -11.59
C ARG A 31 14.47 3.54 -11.97
N MET A 32 13.84 2.48 -11.54
CA MET A 32 12.44 2.11 -11.79
C MET A 32 11.98 2.29 -13.26
N PRO A 33 12.75 1.82 -14.26
CA PRO A 33 12.39 2.05 -15.65
C PRO A 33 11.10 1.32 -16.01
N ASN A 34 10.21 1.98 -16.75
CA ASN A 34 8.90 1.42 -17.14
C ASN A 34 9.01 0.11 -17.93
N SER A 35 10.05 -0.05 -18.74
CA SER A 35 10.31 -1.28 -19.48
C SER A 35 10.52 -2.51 -18.60
N PHE A 36 10.94 -2.31 -17.34
CA PHE A 36 11.17 -3.36 -16.35
C PHE A 36 10.11 -3.38 -15.25
N ALA A 37 8.93 -2.81 -15.50
CA ALA A 37 7.82 -2.79 -14.56
C ALA A 37 7.41 -4.19 -14.10
N ALA A 38 7.47 -5.21 -14.97
CA ALA A 38 7.17 -6.59 -14.61
C ALA A 38 8.12 -7.15 -13.53
N PHE A 39 9.42 -6.84 -13.60
CA PHE A 39 10.40 -7.25 -12.60
C PHE A 39 10.19 -6.52 -11.28
N THR A 40 10.00 -5.21 -11.32
CA THR A 40 9.87 -4.35 -10.13
C THR A 40 8.45 -4.35 -9.53
N THR A 41 7.51 -5.11 -10.10
CA THR A 41 6.22 -5.41 -9.45
C THR A 41 6.39 -6.29 -8.23
N PHE A 42 7.37 -7.20 -8.23
CA PHE A 42 7.66 -8.00 -7.05
C PHE A 42 8.30 -7.13 -5.95
N PRO A 43 7.99 -7.36 -4.67
CA PRO A 43 8.74 -6.72 -3.58
C PRO A 43 10.23 -7.06 -3.65
N ILE A 44 11.10 -6.11 -3.27
CA ILE A 44 12.55 -6.29 -3.36
C ILE A 44 13.04 -7.52 -2.56
N TRP A 45 12.36 -7.85 -1.46
CA TRP A 45 12.71 -9.00 -0.64
C TRP A 45 12.50 -10.35 -1.35
N VAL A 46 11.65 -10.42 -2.39
CA VAL A 46 11.48 -11.64 -3.20
C VAL A 46 12.78 -11.94 -3.94
N TRP A 47 13.33 -10.96 -4.65
CA TRP A 47 14.63 -11.10 -5.32
C TRP A 47 15.77 -11.25 -4.32
N GLY A 48 15.67 -10.52 -3.20
CA GLY A 48 16.60 -10.64 -2.10
C GLY A 48 16.66 -12.06 -1.52
N SER A 49 15.52 -12.71 -1.34
CA SER A 49 15.45 -14.10 -0.87
C SER A 49 16.07 -15.08 -1.86
N VAL A 50 15.85 -14.88 -3.17
CA VAL A 50 16.48 -15.72 -4.21
C VAL A 50 18.00 -15.55 -4.18
N GLY A 51 18.49 -14.30 -4.16
CA GLY A 51 19.93 -14.01 -4.11
C GLY A 51 20.59 -14.48 -2.82
N LEU A 52 19.91 -14.31 -1.68
CA LEU A 52 20.36 -14.79 -0.38
C LEU A 52 20.48 -16.32 -0.35
N LEU A 53 19.47 -17.04 -0.86
CA LEU A 53 19.50 -18.50 -0.94
C LEU A 53 20.65 -18.99 -1.80
N ALA A 54 20.86 -18.38 -2.98
CA ALA A 54 21.96 -18.72 -3.86
C ALA A 54 23.34 -18.48 -3.23
N SER A 55 23.53 -17.32 -2.55
CA SER A 55 24.80 -16.99 -1.89
C SER A 55 25.05 -17.85 -0.63
N CYS A 56 24.00 -18.16 0.16
CA CYS A 56 24.11 -19.09 1.29
C CYS A 56 24.51 -20.49 0.83
N THR A 57 23.89 -20.99 -0.25
CA THR A 57 24.27 -22.28 -0.83
C THR A 57 25.73 -22.27 -1.26
N ALA A 58 26.19 -21.25 -1.98
CA ALA A 58 27.59 -21.13 -2.37
C ALA A 58 28.53 -21.05 -1.15
N PHE A 59 28.13 -20.35 -0.08
CA PHE A 59 28.90 -20.25 1.15
C PHE A 59 29.07 -21.61 1.85
N LEU A 60 28.03 -22.44 1.88
CA LEU A 60 28.12 -23.79 2.48
C LEU A 60 29.17 -24.67 1.77
N PHE A 61 29.36 -24.47 0.46
CA PHE A 61 30.38 -25.22 -0.31
C PHE A 61 31.77 -24.62 -0.20
N PHE A 62 31.91 -23.30 -0.31
CA PHE A 62 33.22 -22.65 -0.38
C PHE A 62 33.76 -22.20 0.97
N ARG A 63 32.90 -21.83 1.91
CA ARG A 63 33.24 -21.28 3.23
C ARG A 63 34.25 -20.12 3.16
N THR A 64 34.20 -19.33 2.07
CA THR A 64 35.13 -18.21 1.86
C THR A 64 34.56 -16.91 2.46
N ARG A 65 35.46 -15.98 2.85
CA ARG A 65 35.07 -14.64 3.29
C ARG A 65 34.27 -13.89 2.21
N PHE A 66 34.55 -14.15 0.93
CA PHE A 66 33.87 -13.50 -0.18
C PHE A 66 32.42 -13.98 -0.32
N SER A 67 32.14 -15.28 -0.26
CA SER A 67 30.76 -15.79 -0.28
C SER A 67 29.95 -15.34 0.93
N MET A 68 30.58 -15.25 2.11
CA MET A 68 29.98 -14.68 3.30
C MET A 68 29.63 -13.18 3.10
N LEU A 69 30.54 -12.40 2.50
CA LEU A 69 30.28 -10.98 2.19
C LEU A 69 29.05 -10.82 1.30
N VAL A 70 28.92 -11.61 0.22
CA VAL A 70 27.75 -11.57 -0.68
C VAL A 70 26.45 -11.88 0.07
N THR A 71 26.48 -12.88 0.96
CA THR A 71 25.35 -13.22 1.84
C THR A 71 24.97 -12.05 2.76
N CYS A 72 25.95 -11.41 3.38
CA CYS A 72 25.73 -10.22 4.21
C CYS A 72 25.14 -9.05 3.42
N ILE A 73 25.59 -8.81 2.19
CA ILE A 73 25.07 -7.77 1.32
C ILE A 73 23.57 -7.99 1.05
N TRP A 74 23.15 -9.22 0.72
CA TRP A 74 21.73 -9.51 0.53
C TRP A 74 20.90 -9.37 1.79
N THR A 75 21.41 -9.83 2.92
CA THR A 75 20.75 -9.66 4.23
C THR A 75 20.54 -8.18 4.52
N PHE A 76 21.58 -7.37 4.33
CA PHE A 76 21.52 -5.92 4.50
C PHE A 76 20.46 -5.30 3.54
N THR A 77 20.49 -5.68 2.25
CA THR A 77 19.54 -5.17 1.25
C THR A 77 18.10 -5.45 1.66
N ILE A 78 17.77 -6.67 2.10
CA ILE A 78 16.43 -7.02 2.55
C ILE A 78 16.05 -6.17 3.77
N PHE A 79 16.94 -6.07 4.75
CA PHE A 79 16.62 -5.41 6.03
C PHE A 79 16.40 -3.90 5.87
N PHE A 80 17.20 -3.25 5.03
CA PHE A 80 17.14 -1.79 4.87
C PHE A 80 16.23 -1.30 3.75
N MET A 81 15.96 -2.10 2.72
CA MET A 81 15.14 -1.68 1.59
C MET A 81 13.70 -2.22 1.62
N ALA A 82 13.41 -3.28 2.39
CA ALA A 82 12.05 -3.81 2.49
C ALA A 82 11.28 -3.13 3.63
N ASP A 83 10.14 -2.52 3.30
CA ASP A 83 9.25 -1.92 4.31
C ASP A 83 8.71 -2.96 5.30
N GLU A 84 8.54 -4.20 4.84
CA GLU A 84 8.11 -5.33 5.66
C GLU A 84 9.08 -5.60 6.80
N ALA A 85 10.39 -5.60 6.54
CA ALA A 85 11.41 -5.81 7.56
C ALA A 85 11.37 -4.70 8.62
N LYS A 86 11.22 -3.44 8.19
CA LYS A 86 11.10 -2.30 9.10
C LYS A 86 9.83 -2.39 9.96
N ALA A 87 8.70 -2.77 9.37
CA ALA A 87 7.44 -2.89 10.09
C ALA A 87 7.45 -4.05 11.10
N LEU A 88 8.07 -5.18 10.75
CA LEU A 88 8.28 -6.30 11.66
C LEU A 88 9.21 -5.94 12.82
N GLY A 89 10.20 -5.06 12.58
CA GLY A 89 11.08 -4.53 13.64
C GLY A 89 10.37 -3.67 14.69
N ARG A 90 9.18 -3.14 14.39
CA ARG A 90 8.36 -2.34 15.32
C ARG A 90 7.42 -3.17 16.19
N PHE A 91 7.83 -4.35 16.63
CA PHE A 91 6.98 -5.31 17.37
C PHE A 91 6.49 -4.79 18.73
N SER A 92 7.19 -3.84 19.36
CA SER A 92 6.81 -3.22 20.64
C SER A 92 5.97 -1.95 20.47
N ALA A 93 5.72 -1.47 19.25
CA ALA A 93 4.93 -0.27 19.03
C ALA A 93 3.43 -0.54 19.28
N PRO A 94 2.66 0.49 19.72
CA PRO A 94 1.22 0.36 19.93
C PRO A 94 0.51 -0.14 18.68
N THR A 95 -0.35 -1.15 18.85
CA THR A 95 -1.11 -1.76 17.75
C THR A 95 -2.55 -1.25 17.73
N ILE A 96 -3.22 -1.42 16.61
CA ILE A 96 -4.64 -1.12 16.47
C ILE A 96 -5.44 -2.34 16.90
N GLU A 97 -6.34 -2.15 17.85
CA GLU A 97 -7.29 -3.14 18.35
C GLU A 97 -8.71 -2.81 17.89
N LYS A 98 -9.62 -3.80 18.01
CA LYS A 98 -11.05 -3.58 17.85
C LYS A 98 -11.56 -2.61 18.91
N GLY A 99 -12.59 -1.87 18.55
CA GLY A 99 -13.17 -0.85 19.43
C GLY A 99 -12.79 0.58 19.01
N PRO A 100 -13.26 1.58 19.75
CA PRO A 100 -12.96 2.99 19.45
C PRO A 100 -11.46 3.26 19.55
N ALA A 101 -10.99 4.26 18.81
CA ALA A 101 -9.63 4.75 18.93
C ALA A 101 -9.41 5.20 20.39
N GLY A 102 -8.39 4.61 21.05
CA GLY A 102 -8.17 4.83 22.48
C GLY A 102 -8.02 6.31 22.83
N THR A 103 -8.59 6.70 23.96
CA THR A 103 -8.64 8.07 24.48
C THR A 103 -7.35 8.51 25.21
N HIS A 104 -6.25 7.79 25.04
CA HIS A 104 -4.99 8.06 25.74
C HIS A 104 -4.24 9.32 25.29
N HIS A 105 -4.78 10.07 24.32
CA HIS A 105 -4.23 11.34 23.86
C HIS A 105 -5.13 12.50 24.28
N GLU A 106 -4.54 13.61 24.69
CA GLU A 106 -5.23 14.87 25.01
C GLU A 106 -6.04 15.40 23.81
N SER A 107 -5.65 15.04 22.59
CA SER A 107 -6.32 15.39 21.36
C SER A 107 -7.17 14.23 20.82
N PRO A 108 -8.36 14.51 20.23
CA PRO A 108 -9.19 13.50 19.63
C PRO A 108 -8.46 12.76 18.49
N VAL A 109 -8.51 11.44 18.52
CA VAL A 109 -7.90 10.58 17.51
C VAL A 109 -8.86 10.41 16.34
N LEU A 110 -8.38 10.65 15.14
CA LEU A 110 -9.08 10.39 13.88
C LEU A 110 -8.70 9.00 13.36
N ARG A 111 -9.65 8.07 13.33
CA ARG A 111 -9.43 6.73 12.75
C ARG A 111 -9.91 6.67 11.31
N VAL A 112 -9.02 6.23 10.44
CA VAL A 112 -9.23 6.13 8.99
C VAL A 112 -9.05 4.70 8.54
N ILE A 113 -9.95 4.24 7.66
CA ILE A 113 -9.91 2.91 7.07
C ILE A 113 -9.93 3.03 5.55
N THR A 114 -9.17 2.18 4.86
CA THR A 114 -9.38 1.86 3.44
C THR A 114 -9.56 0.36 3.22
N LEU A 115 -10.49 0.01 2.35
CA LEU A 115 -10.83 -1.38 2.03
C LEU A 115 -11.32 -1.52 0.58
N ASN A 116 -10.64 -2.35 -0.20
CA ASN A 116 -11.20 -2.88 -1.44
C ASN A 116 -12.12 -4.07 -1.10
N CYS A 117 -13.41 -3.97 -1.48
CA CYS A 117 -14.45 -4.93 -1.12
C CYS A 117 -14.51 -6.13 -2.09
N ALA A 118 -13.72 -6.15 -3.16
CA ALA A 118 -13.70 -7.21 -4.18
C ALA A 118 -15.10 -7.51 -4.77
N LEU A 119 -15.92 -6.47 -4.96
CA LEU A 119 -17.32 -6.56 -5.44
C LEU A 119 -18.22 -7.45 -4.56
N ARG A 120 -17.86 -7.68 -3.30
CA ARG A 120 -18.61 -8.48 -2.32
C ARG A 120 -19.27 -7.61 -1.26
N THR A 121 -20.31 -8.15 -0.62
CA THR A 121 -21.09 -7.42 0.37
C THR A 121 -20.63 -7.62 1.82
N ASP A 122 -19.86 -8.68 2.09
CA ASP A 122 -19.59 -9.08 3.46
C ASP A 122 -18.33 -8.44 4.09
N PRO A 123 -17.28 -8.02 3.32
CA PRO A 123 -16.05 -7.50 3.92
C PRO A 123 -16.26 -6.23 4.76
N TYR A 124 -17.23 -5.37 4.40
CA TYR A 124 -17.46 -4.13 5.11
C TYR A 124 -18.12 -4.31 6.50
N GLU A 125 -18.76 -5.46 6.76
CA GLU A 125 -19.33 -5.74 8.10
C GLU A 125 -18.25 -5.71 9.18
N ALA A 126 -17.04 -6.20 8.89
CA ALA A 126 -15.92 -6.20 9.83
C ALA A 126 -15.32 -4.81 10.10
N VAL A 127 -15.61 -3.81 9.25
CA VAL A 127 -15.16 -2.42 9.46
C VAL A 127 -15.77 -1.84 10.75
N LYS A 128 -16.98 -2.27 11.11
CA LYS A 128 -17.70 -1.80 12.33
C LYS A 128 -16.93 -2.03 13.62
N ASP A 129 -16.22 -3.14 13.68
CA ASP A 129 -15.48 -3.52 14.89
C ASP A 129 -14.37 -2.50 15.27
N TYR A 130 -14.00 -1.62 14.34
CA TYR A 130 -12.91 -0.66 14.50
C TYR A 130 -13.39 0.78 14.74
N HIS A 131 -14.68 1.07 14.72
CA HIS A 131 -15.26 2.39 14.96
C HIS A 131 -14.55 3.54 14.24
N PRO A 132 -14.39 3.49 12.89
CA PRO A 132 -13.70 4.53 12.15
C PRO A 132 -14.46 5.85 12.09
N ASP A 133 -13.76 6.96 11.87
CA ASP A 133 -14.34 8.26 11.58
C ASP A 133 -14.43 8.51 10.06
N VAL A 134 -13.52 7.91 9.28
CA VAL A 134 -13.49 8.00 7.82
C VAL A 134 -13.24 6.62 7.21
N ILE A 135 -14.01 6.28 6.18
CA ILE A 135 -13.89 5.00 5.47
C ILE A 135 -13.80 5.27 3.97
N PHE A 136 -12.74 4.77 3.36
CA PHE A 136 -12.56 4.72 1.91
C PHE A 136 -12.84 3.31 1.40
N LEU A 137 -13.79 3.18 0.49
CA LEU A 137 -14.20 1.89 -0.06
C LEU A 137 -13.98 1.87 -1.57
N GLN A 138 -13.43 0.76 -2.06
CA GLN A 138 -13.29 0.47 -3.49
C GLN A 138 -14.02 -0.83 -3.81
N GLU A 139 -14.42 -1.01 -5.06
CA GLU A 139 -15.18 -2.15 -5.55
C GLU A 139 -16.48 -2.41 -4.76
N VAL A 140 -17.19 -1.33 -4.43
CA VAL A 140 -18.50 -1.40 -3.77
C VAL A 140 -19.59 -1.59 -4.81
N THR A 141 -20.46 -2.54 -4.60
CA THR A 141 -21.53 -2.88 -5.54
C THR A 141 -22.72 -1.93 -5.47
N HIS A 142 -23.10 -1.46 -4.28
CA HIS A 142 -24.35 -0.72 -4.08
C HIS A 142 -24.25 0.35 -3.00
N ALA A 143 -24.91 1.50 -3.23
CA ALA A 143 -24.96 2.61 -2.28
C ALA A 143 -25.63 2.26 -0.93
N TYR A 144 -26.58 1.32 -0.90
CA TYR A 144 -27.27 0.93 0.33
C TYR A 144 -26.31 0.38 1.40
N ILE A 145 -25.15 -0.18 0.98
CA ILE A 145 -24.09 -0.65 1.85
C ILE A 145 -23.54 0.49 2.72
N LEU A 146 -23.27 1.64 2.07
CA LEU A 146 -22.73 2.82 2.76
C LEU A 146 -23.76 3.38 3.76
N LYS A 147 -25.04 3.44 3.35
CA LYS A 147 -26.12 3.88 4.24
C LYS A 147 -26.26 2.96 5.45
N ARG A 148 -26.25 1.64 5.22
CA ARG A 148 -26.30 0.65 6.30
C ARG A 148 -25.15 0.79 7.28
N LEU A 149 -23.92 1.03 6.78
CA LEU A 149 -22.77 1.28 7.66
C LEU A 149 -22.94 2.56 8.50
N ILE A 150 -23.46 3.63 7.94
CA ILE A 150 -23.77 4.87 8.68
C ILE A 150 -24.76 4.61 9.80
N ASP A 151 -25.85 3.89 9.52
CA ASP A 151 -26.87 3.57 10.50
C ASP A 151 -26.28 2.75 11.67
N GLN A 152 -25.43 1.77 11.34
CA GLN A 152 -24.82 0.88 12.31
C GLN A 152 -23.67 1.51 13.12
N LEU A 153 -22.83 2.34 12.48
CA LEU A 153 -21.66 2.96 13.11
C LEU A 153 -21.98 4.26 13.84
N TYR A 154 -22.86 5.07 13.26
CA TYR A 154 -23.03 6.46 13.67
C TYR A 154 -24.47 6.78 14.04
N GLN A 155 -25.35 5.78 14.14
CA GLN A 155 -26.78 5.97 14.47
C GLN A 155 -27.45 6.99 13.52
N GLY A 156 -27.08 6.94 12.22
CA GLY A 156 -27.55 7.88 11.21
C GLY A 156 -26.84 9.24 11.17
N GLN A 157 -25.92 9.53 12.12
CA GLN A 157 -25.20 10.80 12.20
C GLN A 157 -23.91 10.80 11.37
N GLY A 158 -23.96 10.31 10.17
CA GLY A 158 -22.86 10.29 9.22
C GLY A 158 -23.33 10.70 7.83
N ASP A 159 -22.36 10.85 6.94
CA ASP A 159 -22.64 11.16 5.54
C ASP A 159 -21.79 10.28 4.61
N TYR A 160 -22.22 10.14 3.37
CA TYR A 160 -21.48 9.36 2.39
C TYR A 160 -21.57 9.91 0.98
N ARG A 161 -20.56 9.60 0.18
CA ARG A 161 -20.59 9.77 -1.26
C ARG A 161 -20.30 8.45 -1.94
N TYR A 162 -21.14 8.06 -2.90
CA TYR A 162 -20.98 6.85 -3.70
C TYR A 162 -20.90 7.20 -5.18
N ASP A 163 -19.92 6.66 -5.87
CA ASP A 163 -19.81 6.72 -7.32
C ASP A 163 -20.06 5.33 -7.92
N ARG A 164 -21.27 5.16 -8.49
CA ARG A 164 -21.69 3.90 -9.10
C ARG A 164 -20.81 3.49 -10.29
N ARG A 165 -20.34 4.47 -11.09
CA ARG A 165 -19.55 4.18 -12.29
C ARG A 165 -18.17 3.64 -11.95
N ARG A 166 -17.63 4.09 -10.83
CA ARG A 166 -16.28 3.74 -10.34
C ARG A 166 -16.32 2.69 -9.23
N SER A 167 -17.51 2.36 -8.74
CA SER A 167 -17.70 1.44 -7.61
C SER A 167 -16.91 1.87 -6.36
N CYS A 168 -16.82 3.19 -6.14
CA CYS A 168 -16.09 3.77 -5.02
C CYS A 168 -17.03 4.48 -4.07
N GLY A 169 -16.69 4.47 -2.78
CA GLY A 169 -17.44 5.18 -1.74
C GLY A 169 -16.56 5.77 -0.66
N ILE A 170 -17.00 6.90 -0.10
CA ILE A 170 -16.42 7.51 1.10
C ILE A 170 -17.54 7.63 2.11
N ILE A 171 -17.27 7.26 3.36
CA ILE A 171 -18.15 7.46 4.50
C ILE A 171 -17.39 8.30 5.52
N VAL A 172 -18.09 9.23 6.16
CA VAL A 172 -17.54 10.09 7.21
C VAL A 172 -18.49 10.16 8.40
N ARG A 173 -17.93 10.11 9.60
CA ARG A 173 -18.61 10.51 10.83
C ARG A 173 -18.64 12.04 10.90
N GLY A 174 -19.66 12.65 10.28
CA GLY A 174 -19.77 14.09 10.08
C GLY A 174 -20.55 14.42 8.83
N LYS A 175 -20.19 15.49 8.12
CA LYS A 175 -20.91 15.99 6.93
C LYS A 175 -19.98 16.18 5.76
N ILE A 176 -20.42 15.81 4.57
CA ILE A 176 -19.76 16.12 3.29
C ILE A 176 -20.21 17.51 2.86
N LYS A 177 -19.25 18.44 2.74
CA LYS A 177 -19.51 19.84 2.33
C LYS A 177 -19.47 19.99 0.81
N SER A 178 -18.56 19.30 0.15
CA SER A 178 -18.44 19.29 -1.30
C SER A 178 -17.99 17.93 -1.81
N SER A 179 -18.29 17.64 -3.06
CA SER A 179 -17.89 16.41 -3.71
C SER A 179 -17.55 16.67 -5.16
N LEU A 180 -16.38 16.24 -5.59
CA LEU A 180 -15.91 16.28 -6.96
C LEU A 180 -15.56 14.86 -7.43
N LEU A 181 -16.03 14.50 -8.59
CA LEU A 181 -15.55 13.32 -9.28
C LEU A 181 -14.35 13.74 -10.13
N VAL A 182 -13.24 13.06 -10.00
CA VAL A 182 -12.11 13.31 -10.89
C VAL A 182 -12.45 12.75 -12.26
N PRO A 183 -12.60 13.59 -13.29
CA PRO A 183 -13.03 13.15 -14.61
C PRO A 183 -12.17 12.02 -15.14
N GLU A 184 -12.76 11.06 -15.84
CA GLU A 184 -12.11 9.94 -16.54
C GLU A 184 -11.39 8.91 -15.67
N TYR A 185 -11.12 9.19 -14.39
CA TYR A 185 -10.38 8.30 -13.50
C TYR A 185 -11.21 7.79 -12.33
N ARG A 186 -10.79 6.64 -11.76
CA ARG A 186 -11.46 6.00 -10.63
C ARG A 186 -11.06 6.65 -9.30
N SER A 187 -11.22 7.98 -9.21
CA SER A 187 -10.90 8.75 -8.02
C SER A 187 -12.07 9.65 -7.61
N GLN A 188 -12.27 9.80 -6.31
CA GLN A 188 -13.36 10.56 -5.72
C GLN A 188 -12.79 11.52 -4.67
N LEU A 189 -13.09 12.81 -4.80
CA LEU A 189 -12.60 13.85 -3.93
C LEU A 189 -13.78 14.47 -3.17
N VAL A 190 -13.66 14.57 -1.84
CA VAL A 190 -14.68 15.23 -1.00
C VAL A 190 -14.01 16.12 0.05
N THR A 191 -14.65 17.27 0.32
CA THR A 191 -14.35 18.10 1.50
C THR A 191 -15.35 17.75 2.59
N VAL A 192 -14.86 17.45 3.79
CA VAL A 192 -15.71 17.02 4.89
C VAL A 192 -15.50 17.88 6.13
N GLU A 193 -16.54 17.92 6.98
CA GLU A 193 -16.49 18.36 8.37
C GLU A 193 -16.76 17.16 9.25
N THR A 194 -15.79 16.80 10.09
CA THR A 194 -15.92 15.68 11.04
C THR A 194 -16.91 16.02 12.16
N SER A 195 -17.34 15.03 12.95
CA SER A 195 -18.17 15.26 14.13
C SER A 195 -17.51 16.15 15.18
N SER A 196 -16.17 16.29 15.17
CA SER A 196 -15.42 17.21 16.02
C SER A 196 -15.27 18.62 15.44
N GLY A 197 -15.94 18.95 14.33
CA GLY A 197 -15.88 20.25 13.65
C GLY A 197 -14.59 20.51 12.83
N ARG A 198 -13.75 19.48 12.65
CA ARG A 198 -12.52 19.61 11.85
C ARG A 198 -12.81 19.41 10.38
N HIS A 199 -12.20 20.24 9.53
CA HIS A 199 -12.31 20.13 8.08
C HIS A 199 -11.15 19.33 7.47
N LEU A 200 -11.45 18.45 6.50
CA LEU A 200 -10.51 17.57 5.82
C LEU A 200 -10.82 17.49 4.33
N GLU A 201 -9.78 17.35 3.52
CA GLU A 201 -9.87 16.94 2.13
C GLU A 201 -9.60 15.43 2.04
N LEU A 202 -10.50 14.68 1.41
CA LEU A 202 -10.40 13.23 1.31
C LEU A 202 -10.39 12.81 -0.16
N LEU A 203 -9.31 12.17 -0.60
CA LEU A 203 -9.16 11.64 -1.95
C LEU A 203 -9.15 10.11 -1.91
N ASN A 204 -10.23 9.48 -2.38
CA ASN A 204 -10.31 8.04 -2.58
C ASN A 204 -9.78 7.68 -3.96
N VAL A 205 -8.79 6.81 -4.03
CA VAL A 205 -8.20 6.34 -5.28
C VAL A 205 -8.43 4.85 -5.49
N HIS A 206 -8.71 4.47 -6.72
CA HIS A 206 -8.70 3.09 -7.20
C HIS A 206 -8.03 3.10 -8.57
N LEU A 207 -6.70 3.04 -8.59
CA LEU A 207 -5.91 3.22 -9.80
C LEU A 207 -5.99 2.01 -10.72
N GLN A 208 -5.49 2.17 -11.96
CA GLN A 208 -5.45 1.12 -12.96
C GLN A 208 -4.88 -0.18 -12.38
N GLN A 209 -5.66 -1.23 -12.50
CA GLN A 209 -5.37 -2.54 -11.94
C GLN A 209 -3.99 -3.05 -12.37
N ALA A 210 -3.26 -3.63 -11.41
CA ALA A 210 -2.03 -4.33 -11.70
C ALA A 210 -2.33 -5.56 -12.58
N THR A 211 -1.45 -5.85 -13.52
CA THR A 211 -1.61 -7.09 -14.28
C THR A 211 -1.23 -8.30 -13.43
N THR A 212 -2.03 -9.34 -13.49
CA THR A 212 -1.75 -10.66 -12.88
C THR A 212 -0.89 -11.56 -13.77
N ASN A 213 -0.52 -11.08 -14.96
CA ASN A 213 0.34 -11.82 -15.88
C ASN A 213 1.78 -11.84 -15.37
N LEU A 214 2.23 -12.98 -14.87
CA LEU A 214 3.58 -13.20 -14.36
C LEU A 214 4.48 -13.98 -15.34
N ARG A 215 4.08 -14.09 -16.59
CA ARG A 215 4.84 -14.82 -17.63
C ARG A 215 6.01 -13.96 -18.13
N LEU A 216 7.05 -13.80 -17.31
CA LEU A 216 8.22 -12.97 -17.59
C LEU A 216 8.98 -13.36 -18.86
N TRP A 217 8.76 -14.55 -19.40
CA TRP A 217 9.32 -15.00 -20.69
C TRP A 217 8.53 -14.51 -21.91
N LYS A 218 7.36 -13.82 -21.71
CA LYS A 218 6.55 -13.28 -22.81
C LYS A 218 6.67 -11.76 -22.88
N ARG A 219 6.95 -11.21 -24.04
CA ARG A 219 7.00 -9.75 -24.27
C ARG A 219 5.71 -9.05 -23.87
N SER A 220 4.55 -9.69 -24.11
CA SER A 220 3.25 -9.14 -23.71
C SER A 220 3.14 -8.86 -22.22
N CYS A 221 3.75 -9.67 -21.35
CA CYS A 221 3.82 -9.42 -19.91
C CYS A 221 4.48 -8.07 -19.61
N TRP A 222 5.66 -7.83 -20.17
CA TRP A 222 6.42 -6.60 -19.96
C TRP A 222 5.69 -5.36 -20.47
N HIS A 223 5.05 -5.46 -21.65
CA HIS A 223 4.23 -4.36 -22.19
C HIS A 223 3.02 -4.04 -21.31
N GLN A 224 2.30 -5.06 -20.83
CA GLN A 224 1.14 -4.86 -19.96
C GLN A 224 1.53 -4.16 -18.63
N HIS A 225 2.57 -4.64 -17.95
CA HIS A 225 3.07 -4.01 -16.73
C HIS A 225 3.51 -2.57 -16.96
N SER A 226 4.26 -2.32 -18.06
CA SER A 226 4.70 -0.97 -18.42
C SER A 226 3.53 -0.02 -18.68
N ASN A 227 2.53 -0.44 -19.44
CA ASN A 227 1.37 0.38 -19.77
C ASN A 227 0.52 0.67 -18.52
N ASN A 228 0.25 -0.34 -17.68
CA ASN A 228 -0.53 -0.16 -16.47
C ASN A 228 0.17 0.76 -15.46
N ARG A 229 1.51 0.70 -15.37
CA ARG A 229 2.29 1.65 -14.55
C ARG A 229 2.16 3.08 -15.06
N ARG A 230 2.30 3.31 -16.38
CA ARG A 230 2.10 4.64 -16.96
C ARG A 230 0.71 5.18 -16.71
N GLN A 231 -0.31 4.33 -16.86
CA GLN A 231 -1.69 4.70 -16.61
C GLN A 231 -1.88 5.14 -15.15
N ARG A 232 -1.38 4.38 -14.16
CA ARG A 232 -1.44 4.76 -12.74
C ARG A 232 -0.76 6.10 -12.45
N LEU A 233 0.40 6.36 -13.07
CA LEU A 233 1.08 7.65 -12.94
C LEU A 233 0.20 8.81 -13.43
N VAL A 234 -0.44 8.67 -14.59
CA VAL A 234 -1.34 9.69 -15.14
C VAL A 234 -2.55 9.88 -14.26
N GLU A 235 -3.20 8.79 -13.82
CA GLU A 235 -4.39 8.82 -12.97
C GLU A 235 -4.12 9.53 -11.64
N LEU A 236 -3.05 9.16 -10.93
CA LEU A 236 -2.72 9.76 -9.65
C LEU A 236 -2.27 11.23 -9.80
N HIS A 237 -1.46 11.52 -10.82
CA HIS A 237 -1.06 12.91 -11.10
C HIS A 237 -2.29 13.81 -11.27
N TYR A 238 -3.25 13.39 -12.10
CA TYR A 238 -4.46 14.16 -12.36
C TYR A 238 -5.34 14.31 -11.11
N ALA A 239 -5.45 13.24 -10.29
CA ALA A 239 -6.19 13.28 -9.04
C ALA A 239 -5.57 14.26 -8.03
N LEU A 240 -4.24 14.28 -7.91
CA LEU A 240 -3.52 15.21 -7.03
C LEU A 240 -3.59 16.65 -7.52
N GLU A 241 -3.48 16.90 -8.83
CA GLU A 241 -3.69 18.23 -9.39
C GLU A 241 -5.12 18.73 -9.16
N THR A 242 -6.13 17.84 -9.29
CA THR A 242 -7.51 18.20 -8.96
C THR A 242 -7.66 18.55 -7.48
N LEU A 243 -7.03 17.79 -6.57
CA LEU A 243 -7.00 18.12 -5.15
C LEU A 243 -6.41 19.52 -4.92
N LYS A 244 -5.26 19.84 -5.51
CA LYS A 244 -4.59 21.12 -5.36
C LYS A 244 -5.39 22.31 -5.91
N GLN A 245 -6.01 22.13 -7.07
CA GLN A 245 -6.66 23.23 -7.80
C GLN A 245 -8.11 23.47 -7.40
N LYS A 246 -8.80 22.44 -6.92
CA LYS A 246 -10.25 22.46 -6.71
C LYS A 246 -10.69 22.41 -5.25
N THR A 247 -9.74 22.32 -4.31
CA THR A 247 -10.03 22.28 -2.87
C THR A 247 -9.24 23.31 -2.08
N ALA A 248 -9.39 23.29 -0.75
CA ALA A 248 -8.64 24.16 0.14
C ALA A 248 -7.25 23.59 0.54
N PHE A 249 -6.80 22.49 -0.07
CA PHE A 249 -5.45 21.98 0.12
C PHE A 249 -4.40 22.98 -0.45
N PRO A 250 -3.26 23.25 0.20
CA PRO A 250 -2.78 22.64 1.45
C PRO A 250 -3.22 23.38 2.74
N ARG A 251 -4.14 24.36 2.67
CA ARG A 251 -4.64 25.05 3.87
C ARG A 251 -5.37 24.11 4.82
N LEU A 252 -6.19 23.20 4.28
CA LEU A 252 -6.80 22.09 5.04
C LEU A 252 -5.90 20.86 5.03
N PRO A 253 -5.94 20.04 6.08
CA PRO A 253 -5.32 18.71 6.05
C PRO A 253 -5.99 17.83 5.00
N ALA A 254 -5.22 16.93 4.40
CA ALA A 254 -5.73 16.01 3.40
C ALA A 254 -5.30 14.56 3.67
N ILE A 255 -6.17 13.62 3.28
CA ILE A 255 -5.90 12.18 3.27
C ILE A 255 -6.11 11.66 1.85
N VAL A 256 -5.12 10.93 1.33
CA VAL A 256 -5.21 10.18 0.08
C VAL A 256 -5.15 8.71 0.44
N ALA A 257 -6.23 7.98 0.17
CA ALA A 257 -6.30 6.57 0.53
C ALA A 257 -7.01 5.74 -0.55
N GLY A 258 -6.75 4.45 -0.56
CA GLY A 258 -7.41 3.53 -1.48
C GLY A 258 -6.50 2.43 -1.98
N ASP A 259 -6.95 1.79 -3.06
CA ASP A 259 -6.20 0.78 -3.79
C ASP A 259 -5.41 1.46 -4.93
N PHE A 260 -4.11 1.58 -4.71
CA PHE A 260 -3.19 2.14 -5.69
C PHE A 260 -2.80 1.14 -6.77
N ASN A 261 -3.11 -0.15 -6.59
CA ASN A 261 -2.75 -1.21 -7.52
C ASN A 261 -1.26 -1.23 -7.92
N ALA A 262 -0.41 -0.73 -7.05
CA ALA A 262 1.02 -0.54 -7.27
C ALA A 262 1.84 -1.20 -6.16
N SER A 263 2.95 -1.85 -6.51
CA SER A 263 3.87 -2.45 -5.54
C SER A 263 4.58 -1.39 -4.69
N ALA A 264 5.20 -1.81 -3.58
CA ALA A 264 5.76 -0.90 -2.56
C ALA A 264 6.72 0.16 -3.12
N ASN A 265 7.50 -0.18 -4.12
CA ASN A 265 8.52 0.69 -4.71
C ASN A 265 8.11 1.28 -6.07
N ASP A 266 6.82 1.27 -6.43
CA ASP A 266 6.36 1.82 -7.71
C ASP A 266 6.56 3.35 -7.74
N PRO A 267 7.05 3.93 -8.87
CA PRO A 267 7.29 5.37 -8.99
C PRO A 267 6.02 6.23 -8.80
N VAL A 268 4.84 5.65 -8.88
CA VAL A 268 3.58 6.38 -8.62
C VAL A 268 3.57 7.05 -7.24
N TYR A 269 4.24 6.47 -6.25
CA TYR A 269 4.30 7.02 -4.90
C TYR A 269 5.21 8.26 -4.76
N GLU A 270 6.10 8.51 -5.72
CA GLU A 270 6.91 9.73 -5.76
C GLU A 270 6.04 10.97 -6.01
N LEU A 271 4.88 10.81 -6.66
CA LEU A 271 3.91 11.89 -6.86
C LEU A 271 3.30 12.41 -5.54
N LEU A 272 3.29 11.57 -4.50
CA LEU A 272 2.78 11.94 -3.18
C LEU A 272 3.82 12.67 -2.33
N ARG A 273 5.10 12.52 -2.62
CA ARG A 273 6.19 13.23 -1.93
C ARG A 273 6.38 14.65 -2.51
N PRO A 274 6.77 15.60 -1.70
CA PRO A 274 7.00 15.59 -0.25
C PRO A 274 5.73 15.89 0.58
N GLU A 275 4.57 16.06 -0.05
CA GLU A 275 3.37 16.63 0.56
C GLU A 275 2.64 15.65 1.48
N PHE A 276 2.81 14.34 1.24
CA PHE A 276 2.09 13.28 1.95
C PHE A 276 3.01 12.24 2.58
N ILE A 277 2.60 11.74 3.73
CA ILE A 277 3.31 10.75 4.54
C ILE A 277 2.51 9.44 4.52
N ASP A 278 3.15 8.33 4.16
CA ASP A 278 2.57 6.98 4.24
C ASP A 278 2.49 6.54 5.72
N ALA A 279 1.26 6.36 6.23
CA ALA A 279 1.04 5.99 7.62
C ALA A 279 1.71 4.65 7.97
N PHE A 280 1.57 3.63 7.14
CA PHE A 280 2.14 2.32 7.44
C PHE A 280 3.68 2.33 7.40
N SER A 281 4.28 3.00 6.43
CA SER A 281 5.75 3.12 6.38
C SER A 281 6.32 3.83 7.61
N THR A 282 5.56 4.77 8.20
CA THR A 282 5.98 5.57 9.35
C THR A 282 5.77 4.83 10.68
N VAL A 283 4.55 4.35 10.94
CA VAL A 283 4.14 3.81 12.25
C VAL A 283 3.51 2.42 12.17
N GLY A 284 3.48 1.80 11.00
CA GLY A 284 2.83 0.52 10.78
C GLY A 284 3.50 -0.62 11.54
N THR A 285 2.70 -1.56 12.05
CA THR A 285 3.15 -2.75 12.77
C THR A 285 2.71 -4.02 12.08
N GLY A 286 3.53 -5.06 12.17
CA GLY A 286 3.26 -6.37 11.61
C GLY A 286 3.41 -6.42 10.08
N TRP A 287 2.77 -7.42 9.45
CA TRP A 287 2.86 -7.64 8.01
C TRP A 287 1.91 -6.72 7.25
N GLY A 288 2.45 -5.71 6.56
CA GLY A 288 1.71 -4.63 5.93
C GLY A 288 1.16 -4.91 4.53
N ASN A 289 1.54 -6.03 3.91
CA ASN A 289 1.05 -6.36 2.58
C ASN A 289 -0.43 -6.70 2.59
N THR A 290 -1.16 -6.23 1.58
CA THR A 290 -2.62 -6.26 1.56
C THR A 290 -3.19 -7.24 0.53
N TYR A 291 -2.50 -7.48 -0.56
CA TYR A 291 -2.92 -8.36 -1.64
C TYR A 291 -1.97 -9.56 -1.82
N HIS A 292 -2.38 -10.77 -1.95
CA HIS A 292 -3.68 -11.41 -1.74
C HIS A 292 -3.84 -11.75 -0.25
N ARG A 293 -5.06 -11.63 0.32
CA ARG A 293 -5.31 -11.73 1.78
C ARG A 293 -4.67 -12.93 2.49
N SER A 294 -4.63 -14.09 1.82
CA SER A 294 -4.14 -15.34 2.41
C SER A 294 -2.61 -15.43 2.40
N LEU A 295 -1.99 -14.99 1.32
CA LEU A 295 -0.54 -14.90 1.15
C LEU A 295 -0.20 -13.52 0.58
N PRO A 296 -0.26 -12.47 1.39
CA PRO A 296 -0.10 -11.10 0.91
C PRO A 296 1.37 -10.83 0.58
N LEU A 297 1.62 -10.62 -0.70
CA LEU A 297 2.94 -10.28 -1.23
C LEU A 297 3.08 -8.80 -1.58
N LEU A 298 1.95 -8.12 -1.86
CA LEU A 298 1.93 -6.75 -2.34
C LEU A 298 1.20 -5.84 -1.36
N ARG A 299 1.78 -4.68 -1.05
CA ARG A 299 1.15 -3.60 -0.29
C ARG A 299 0.60 -2.57 -1.26
N ILE A 300 -0.61 -2.82 -1.79
CA ILE A 300 -1.27 -1.99 -2.79
C ILE A 300 -2.33 -1.06 -2.22
N ASP A 301 -2.90 -1.39 -1.06
CA ASP A 301 -3.83 -0.54 -0.34
C ASP A 301 -3.05 0.31 0.68
N ARG A 302 -3.24 1.63 0.65
CA ARG A 302 -2.46 2.57 1.46
C ARG A 302 -3.29 3.74 1.95
N ILE A 303 -2.81 4.36 3.03
CA ILE A 303 -3.33 5.62 3.57
C ILE A 303 -2.17 6.60 3.70
N TYR A 304 -2.27 7.71 3.00
CA TYR A 304 -1.36 8.83 3.04
C TYR A 304 -2.02 10.04 3.69
N SER A 305 -1.30 10.80 4.48
CA SER A 305 -1.78 12.03 5.08
C SER A 305 -0.84 13.21 4.82
N SER A 306 -1.38 14.41 4.68
CA SER A 306 -0.58 15.63 4.68
C SER A 306 0.08 15.86 6.05
N ALA A 307 1.14 16.67 6.11
CA ALA A 307 1.91 16.93 7.33
C ALA A 307 1.11 17.55 8.50
N LYS A 308 -0.13 17.97 8.25
CA LYS A 308 -1.06 18.46 9.30
C LYS A 308 -1.75 17.35 10.10
N LEU A 309 -1.54 16.11 9.69
CA LEU A 309 -2.01 14.90 10.38
C LEU A 309 -0.80 14.04 10.75
N ILE A 310 -0.64 13.75 12.02
CA ILE A 310 0.45 12.93 12.54
C ILE A 310 -0.06 11.50 12.69
N PRO A 311 0.48 10.50 11.95
CA PRO A 311 0.09 9.12 12.14
C PRO A 311 0.61 8.59 13.47
N LEU A 312 -0.25 7.91 14.24
CA LEU A 312 0.07 7.31 15.53
C LEU A 312 0.25 5.80 15.44
N ARG A 313 -0.61 5.15 14.68
CA ARG A 313 -0.67 3.70 14.51
C ARG A 313 -1.17 3.37 13.11
N SER A 314 -0.68 2.27 12.52
CA SER A 314 -1.25 1.73 11.30
C SER A 314 -1.09 0.21 11.24
N ARG A 315 -2.07 -0.49 10.65
CA ARG A 315 -2.07 -1.94 10.53
C ARG A 315 -2.85 -2.41 9.31
N ALA A 316 -2.36 -3.48 8.66
CA ALA A 316 -3.12 -4.22 7.66
C ALA A 316 -3.80 -5.43 8.31
N ILE A 317 -5.12 -5.53 8.17
CA ILE A 317 -5.97 -6.49 8.89
C ILE A 317 -6.62 -7.44 7.90
N LYS A 318 -6.45 -8.74 8.13
CA LYS A 318 -7.10 -9.78 7.33
C LYS A 318 -8.59 -9.81 7.65
N LEU A 319 -9.41 -9.67 6.61
CA LEU A 319 -10.86 -9.82 6.71
C LEU A 319 -11.34 -11.10 6.05
N PRO A 320 -12.50 -11.66 6.47
CA PRO A 320 -13.17 -12.69 5.70
C PRO A 320 -13.66 -12.11 4.38
N LEU A 321 -13.68 -12.93 3.32
CA LEU A 321 -14.38 -12.69 2.05
C LEU A 321 -13.85 -11.58 1.12
N SER A 322 -12.91 -10.73 1.49
CA SER A 322 -12.15 -9.92 0.53
C SER A 322 -10.85 -10.61 0.15
N ASP A 323 -10.33 -10.43 -1.04
CA ASP A 323 -8.96 -10.82 -1.41
C ASP A 323 -7.93 -9.76 -1.00
N HIS A 324 -8.39 -8.58 -0.54
CA HIS A 324 -7.58 -7.56 0.08
C HIS A 324 -7.63 -7.62 1.62
N ARG A 325 -6.61 -7.05 2.25
CA ARG A 325 -6.63 -6.71 3.67
C ARG A 325 -7.05 -5.25 3.84
N MET A 326 -7.85 -5.00 4.85
CA MET A 326 -8.20 -3.65 5.29
C MET A 326 -6.97 -2.97 5.87
N VAL A 327 -6.74 -1.70 5.53
CA VAL A 327 -5.73 -0.88 6.20
C VAL A 327 -6.43 0.09 7.13
N VAL A 328 -5.97 0.14 8.38
CA VAL A 328 -6.44 1.06 9.42
C VAL A 328 -5.29 1.96 9.83
N ALA A 329 -5.55 3.24 10.03
CA ALA A 329 -4.59 4.19 10.57
C ALA A 329 -5.26 5.17 11.53
N ASP A 330 -4.58 5.48 12.63
CA ASP A 330 -4.99 6.46 13.63
C ASP A 330 -4.10 7.69 13.51
N TYR A 331 -4.73 8.88 13.59
CA TYR A 331 -4.08 10.18 13.46
C TYR A 331 -4.49 11.14 14.56
N ILE A 332 -3.62 12.11 14.84
CA ILE A 332 -3.98 13.35 15.54
C ILE A 332 -3.75 14.54 14.61
N PHE A 333 -4.54 15.59 14.81
CA PHE A 333 -4.33 16.88 14.15
C PHE A 333 -3.14 17.58 14.80
N ARG A 334 -2.29 18.16 13.97
CA ARG A 334 -1.14 18.95 14.40
C ARG A 334 -1.56 20.34 14.80
#